data_9a9cd46d7af0b37f9f5b379342056810
#
_entry.id   9a9cd46d7af0b37f9f5b379342056810
#
_cell.length_a   1.000
_cell.length_b   1.000
_cell.length_c   1.000
_cell.angle_alpha   90.00
_cell.angle_beta   90.00
_cell.angle_gamma   90.00
#
_symmetry.space_group_name_H-M   'P 1'
#
loop_
_entity.id
_entity.type
_entity.pdbx_description
1 polymer ?
#
loop_
_entity_poly.entity_id
_entity_poly.type
_entity_poly.pdbx_seq_one_letter_code
_entity_poly.pdbx_strand_id
1 'polypeptide(L)'
;MKFKDEIIIFDDFIEKDYQEKIKSELFGSREKGTEFPWYYIEDVTAAYSDESQHRPGLSHSYVDLPLEMTGDEDDILEPDSAGKVMSNYHKLFVPMLKRVGFKLGLSNVRVLQGRSFLQFPVNTDGTIDLPHIDILGKAEFIVALYYVCDSDGDTVIYNETKESKTYTINKSVTP
;
A
#
# COMPACT_ATOMS: atom_id res chain seq x y z
N MET A 1 12.10 16.96 1.88
CA MET A 1 11.46 16.44 0.63
C MET A 1 10.55 17.50 0.04
N LYS A 2 10.43 17.60 -1.30
CA LYS A 2 9.60 18.63 -1.98
C LYS A 2 8.09 18.43 -1.78
N PHE A 3 7.66 17.21 -1.44
CA PHE A 3 6.25 16.80 -1.32
C PHE A 3 5.88 16.37 0.11
N LYS A 4 6.60 16.90 1.10
CA LYS A 4 6.28 16.58 2.48
C LYS A 4 4.85 17.02 2.80
N ASP A 5 4.06 16.10 3.36
CA ASP A 5 2.67 16.29 3.77
C ASP A 5 1.68 16.61 2.62
N GLU A 6 2.05 16.34 1.35
CA GLU A 6 1.14 16.50 0.21
C GLU A 6 0.37 15.22 -0.09
N ILE A 7 -0.94 15.36 -0.25
CA ILE A 7 -1.83 14.29 -0.75
C ILE A 7 -2.17 14.63 -2.20
N ILE A 8 -1.66 13.80 -3.11
CA ILE A 8 -1.85 14.01 -4.55
C ILE A 8 -2.71 12.88 -5.09
N ILE A 9 -3.78 13.21 -5.80
CA ILE A 9 -4.68 12.24 -6.44
C ILE A 9 -4.53 12.38 -7.95
N PHE A 10 -4.45 11.25 -8.63
CA PHE A 10 -4.43 11.17 -10.07
C PHE A 10 -5.52 10.21 -10.54
N ASP A 11 -6.49 10.72 -11.27
CA ASP A 11 -7.41 9.90 -12.02
C ASP A 11 -6.77 9.49 -13.36
N ASP A 12 -7.12 8.31 -13.87
CA ASP A 12 -6.59 7.78 -15.15
C ASP A 12 -5.06 7.87 -15.26
N PHE A 13 -4.36 7.59 -14.15
CA PHE A 13 -2.91 7.78 -14.04
C PHE A 13 -2.11 6.95 -15.02
N ILE A 14 -2.57 5.74 -15.33
CA ILE A 14 -1.94 4.82 -16.28
C ILE A 14 -2.91 4.49 -17.42
N GLU A 15 -2.36 4.09 -18.56
CA GLU A 15 -3.13 3.76 -19.75
C GLU A 15 -4.11 2.62 -19.50
N LYS A 16 -5.30 2.68 -20.09
CA LYS A 16 -6.39 1.74 -19.85
C LYS A 16 -5.99 0.28 -20.11
N ASP A 17 -5.27 0.02 -21.19
CA ASP A 17 -4.80 -1.34 -21.49
C ASP A 17 -3.87 -1.88 -20.41
N TYR A 18 -3.10 -1.01 -19.76
CA TYR A 18 -2.23 -1.40 -18.66
C TYR A 18 -3.03 -1.59 -17.36
N GLN A 19 -4.07 -0.80 -17.12
CA GLN A 19 -5.00 -1.03 -16.01
C GLN A 19 -5.65 -2.41 -16.14
N GLU A 20 -6.19 -2.74 -17.33
CA GLU A 20 -6.81 -4.03 -17.60
C GLU A 20 -5.82 -5.19 -17.47
N LYS A 21 -4.57 -4.98 -17.87
CA LYS A 21 -3.51 -5.97 -17.66
C LYS A 21 -3.27 -6.24 -16.18
N ILE A 22 -3.10 -5.20 -15.36
CA ILE A 22 -2.91 -5.34 -13.91
C ILE A 22 -4.11 -6.08 -13.32
N LYS A 23 -5.31 -5.64 -13.64
CA LYS A 23 -6.56 -6.25 -13.16
C LYS A 23 -6.64 -7.73 -13.53
N SER A 24 -6.39 -8.06 -14.79
CA SER A 24 -6.46 -9.46 -15.27
C SER A 24 -5.43 -10.37 -14.61
N GLU A 25 -4.23 -9.86 -14.33
CA GLU A 25 -3.19 -10.63 -13.64
C GLU A 25 -3.56 -10.89 -12.17
N LEU A 26 -4.07 -9.87 -11.47
CA LEU A 26 -4.41 -9.99 -10.05
C LEU A 26 -5.65 -10.85 -9.81
N PHE A 27 -6.66 -10.76 -10.67
CA PHE A 27 -7.85 -11.60 -10.57
C PHE A 27 -7.63 -13.00 -11.12
N GLY A 28 -6.65 -13.16 -12.00
CA GLY A 28 -6.36 -14.42 -12.64
C GLY A 28 -7.51 -14.94 -13.52
N SER A 29 -7.35 -16.13 -14.05
CA SER A 29 -8.41 -16.84 -14.75
C SER A 29 -8.23 -18.35 -14.57
N ARG A 30 -9.16 -18.97 -13.88
CA ARG A 30 -9.15 -20.42 -13.69
C ARG A 30 -9.23 -21.17 -15.04
N GLU A 31 -9.97 -20.63 -16.00
CA GLU A 31 -10.10 -21.23 -17.34
C GLU A 31 -8.79 -21.19 -18.12
N LYS A 32 -7.99 -20.15 -17.90
CA LYS A 32 -6.67 -19.97 -18.53
C LYS A 32 -5.53 -20.58 -17.73
N GLY A 33 -5.82 -21.15 -16.54
CA GLY A 33 -4.80 -21.66 -15.62
C GLY A 33 -3.84 -20.58 -15.11
N THR A 34 -4.30 -19.32 -15.08
CA THR A 34 -3.56 -18.20 -14.52
C THR A 34 -4.08 -17.90 -13.14
N GLU A 35 -3.40 -18.37 -12.12
CA GLU A 35 -3.78 -18.14 -10.74
C GLU A 35 -2.79 -17.17 -10.12
N PHE A 36 -3.32 -16.07 -9.57
CA PHE A 36 -2.49 -15.15 -8.79
C PHE A 36 -2.38 -15.69 -7.36
N PRO A 37 -1.17 -15.76 -6.80
CA PRO A 37 -0.95 -16.38 -5.49
C PRO A 37 -1.33 -15.43 -4.35
N TRP A 38 -2.59 -15.38 -4.01
CA TRP A 38 -3.10 -14.71 -2.85
C TRP A 38 -2.86 -15.53 -1.58
N TYR A 39 -2.40 -14.89 -0.52
CA TYR A 39 -2.19 -15.48 0.80
C TYR A 39 -3.22 -14.92 1.79
N TYR A 40 -3.89 -15.81 2.49
CA TYR A 40 -4.85 -15.43 3.52
C TYR A 40 -4.16 -14.81 4.72
N ILE A 41 -4.69 -13.70 5.20
CA ILE A 41 -4.31 -13.04 6.45
C ILE A 41 -5.54 -13.00 7.34
N GLU A 42 -5.42 -13.53 8.54
CA GLU A 42 -6.54 -13.58 9.50
C GLU A 42 -6.95 -12.19 9.98
N ASP A 43 -5.98 -11.32 10.16
CA ASP A 43 -6.19 -9.92 10.54
C ASP A 43 -5.12 -9.02 9.92
N VAL A 44 -5.52 -8.22 8.93
CA VAL A 44 -4.62 -7.27 8.26
C VAL A 44 -4.22 -6.10 9.16
N THR A 45 -4.90 -5.90 10.29
CA THR A 45 -4.63 -4.84 11.27
C THR A 45 -3.66 -5.27 12.37
N ALA A 46 -3.42 -6.57 12.53
CA ALA A 46 -2.60 -7.12 13.62
C ALA A 46 -1.17 -6.56 13.67
N ALA A 47 -0.63 -6.12 12.53
CA ALA A 47 0.71 -5.50 12.48
C ALA A 47 0.75 -4.06 13.03
N TYR A 48 -0.40 -3.44 13.26
CA TYR A 48 -0.52 -2.01 13.58
C TYR A 48 -1.14 -1.74 14.94
N SER A 49 -1.70 -2.76 15.59
CA SER A 49 -2.42 -2.63 16.85
C SER A 49 -2.25 -3.87 17.70
N ASP A 50 -2.11 -3.69 19.02
CA ASP A 50 -2.17 -4.78 20.00
C ASP A 50 -3.59 -5.36 20.15
N GLU A 51 -4.60 -4.63 19.63
CA GLU A 51 -5.98 -5.07 19.63
C GLU A 51 -6.36 -5.52 18.20
N SER A 52 -6.64 -6.82 18.06
CA SER A 52 -7.14 -7.39 16.81
C SER A 52 -8.50 -6.80 16.46
N GLN A 53 -8.64 -6.30 15.24
CA GLN A 53 -9.93 -5.84 14.70
C GLN A 53 -10.64 -6.92 13.89
N HIS A 54 -10.06 -8.12 13.81
CA HIS A 54 -10.60 -9.24 13.02
C HIS A 54 -10.94 -8.86 11.59
N ARG A 55 -9.95 -8.28 10.90
CA ARG A 55 -10.06 -7.85 9.50
C ARG A 55 -9.39 -8.88 8.57
N PRO A 56 -10.09 -9.96 8.20
CA PRO A 56 -9.51 -10.93 7.29
C PRO A 56 -9.34 -10.36 5.89
N GLY A 57 -8.32 -10.83 5.20
CA GLY A 57 -8.03 -10.40 3.84
C GLY A 57 -7.10 -11.34 3.12
N LEU A 58 -6.78 -10.98 1.89
CA LEU A 58 -5.76 -11.63 1.10
C LEU A 58 -4.66 -10.63 0.78
N SER A 59 -3.42 -11.09 0.78
CA SER A 59 -2.27 -10.26 0.43
C SER A 59 -1.28 -11.02 -0.44
N HIS A 60 -0.50 -10.26 -1.21
CA HIS A 60 0.67 -10.77 -1.89
C HIS A 60 1.79 -9.73 -1.84
N SER A 61 2.88 -10.05 -1.15
CA SER A 61 4.07 -9.19 -1.09
C SER A 61 4.94 -9.37 -2.33
N TYR A 62 5.27 -8.28 -2.99
CA TYR A 62 6.20 -8.23 -4.14
C TYR A 62 7.60 -7.87 -3.72
N VAL A 63 7.68 -6.91 -2.79
CA VAL A 63 8.90 -6.37 -2.22
C VAL A 63 8.65 -6.16 -0.74
N ASP A 64 9.51 -6.70 0.10
CA ASP A 64 9.47 -6.49 1.55
C ASP A 64 10.62 -5.61 2.01
N LEU A 65 10.40 -4.95 3.14
CA LEU A 65 11.44 -4.21 3.83
C LEU A 65 12.66 -5.11 4.09
N PRO A 66 13.87 -4.55 4.10
CA PRO A 66 15.05 -5.29 4.54
C PRO A 66 14.83 -5.87 5.95
N LEU A 67 15.27 -7.13 6.16
CA LEU A 67 15.12 -7.83 7.44
C LEU A 67 15.79 -7.12 8.63
N GLU A 68 16.73 -6.23 8.34
CA GLU A 68 17.45 -5.41 9.31
C GLU A 68 16.58 -4.28 9.89
N MET A 69 15.43 -4.02 9.25
CA MET A 69 14.46 -3.04 9.72
C MET A 69 13.39 -3.76 10.53
N THR A 70 13.63 -3.84 11.81
CA THR A 70 12.76 -4.57 12.76
C THR A 70 11.50 -3.80 13.15
N GLY A 71 11.35 -2.56 12.67
CA GLY A 71 10.22 -1.70 13.01
C GLY A 71 10.43 -0.94 14.31
N ASP A 72 11.65 -0.90 14.84
CA ASP A 72 11.99 -0.01 15.93
C ASP A 72 11.91 1.45 15.46
N GLU A 73 11.37 2.31 16.32
CA GLU A 73 11.21 3.75 16.03
C GLU A 73 12.55 4.46 15.73
N ASP A 74 13.65 3.84 16.13
CA ASP A 74 15.02 4.33 15.91
C ASP A 74 15.64 3.82 14.61
N ASP A 75 14.98 2.93 13.87
CA ASP A 75 15.48 2.45 12.59
C ASP A 75 15.62 3.61 11.60
N ILE A 76 16.83 3.84 11.15
CA ILE A 76 17.13 4.83 10.13
C ILE A 76 17.28 4.11 8.80
N LEU A 77 16.37 4.39 7.85
CA LEU A 77 16.57 3.97 6.47
C LEU A 77 17.79 4.71 5.90
N GLU A 78 18.82 3.95 5.61
CA GLU A 78 19.95 4.49 4.86
C GLU A 78 19.45 4.99 3.48
N PRO A 79 20.04 6.09 2.95
CA PRO A 79 19.58 6.65 1.67
C PRO A 79 19.63 5.67 0.51
N ASP A 80 20.40 4.60 0.65
CA ASP A 80 20.58 3.54 -0.35
C ASP A 80 19.74 2.28 -0.10
N SER A 81 18.96 2.24 0.98
CA SER A 81 18.10 1.10 1.28
C SER A 81 17.10 0.84 0.15
N ALA A 82 16.93 -0.41 -0.18
CA ALA A 82 15.91 -0.91 -1.10
C ALA A 82 15.31 -2.19 -0.54
N GLY A 83 14.03 -2.38 -0.75
CA GLY A 83 13.36 -3.61 -0.34
C GLY A 83 13.88 -4.83 -1.08
N LYS A 84 13.71 -5.98 -0.46
CA LYS A 84 14.02 -7.28 -1.07
C LYS A 84 12.88 -7.72 -1.97
N VAL A 85 13.19 -8.07 -3.22
CA VAL A 85 12.21 -8.63 -4.14
C VAL A 85 11.82 -10.03 -3.70
N MET A 86 10.54 -10.24 -3.42
CA MET A 86 9.95 -11.50 -2.95
C MET A 86 9.22 -12.25 -4.07
N SER A 87 8.75 -11.54 -5.08
CA SER A 87 7.94 -12.12 -6.14
C SER A 87 8.23 -11.51 -7.50
N ASN A 88 8.21 -12.33 -8.54
CA ASN A 88 8.35 -11.87 -9.93
C ASN A 88 7.21 -10.95 -10.39
N TYR A 89 6.08 -10.96 -9.71
CA TYR A 89 4.96 -10.05 -9.99
C TYR A 89 5.31 -8.58 -9.73
N HIS A 90 6.40 -8.27 -9.00
CA HIS A 90 6.87 -6.87 -8.87
C HIS A 90 7.07 -6.21 -10.23
N LYS A 91 7.45 -6.97 -11.27
CA LYS A 91 7.67 -6.46 -12.63
C LYS A 91 6.42 -5.87 -13.26
N LEU A 92 5.25 -6.34 -12.80
CA LEU A 92 3.96 -5.81 -13.25
C LEU A 92 3.81 -4.33 -12.90
N PHE A 93 4.37 -3.89 -11.77
CA PHE A 93 4.21 -2.53 -11.25
C PHE A 93 5.36 -1.58 -11.60
N VAL A 94 6.48 -2.08 -12.11
CA VAL A 94 7.65 -1.25 -12.47
C VAL A 94 7.30 -0.09 -13.41
N PRO A 95 6.48 -0.27 -14.49
CA PRO A 95 6.14 0.85 -15.36
C PRO A 95 5.35 1.95 -14.63
N MET A 96 4.41 1.57 -13.76
CA MET A 96 3.64 2.51 -12.95
C MET A 96 4.55 3.29 -12.00
N LEU A 97 5.46 2.64 -11.30
CA LEU A 97 6.40 3.28 -10.39
C LEU A 97 7.34 4.27 -11.10
N LYS A 98 7.80 3.92 -12.30
CA LYS A 98 8.56 4.86 -13.15
C LYS A 98 7.74 6.10 -13.50
N ARG A 99 6.45 5.92 -13.79
CA ARG A 99 5.55 7.04 -14.10
C ARG A 99 5.30 7.92 -12.86
N VAL A 100 5.15 7.33 -11.67
CA VAL A 100 5.12 8.07 -10.39
C VAL A 100 6.39 8.90 -10.23
N GLY A 101 7.55 8.31 -10.36
CA GLY A 101 8.82 9.02 -10.27
C GLY A 101 8.90 10.19 -11.27
N PHE A 102 8.54 9.97 -12.52
CA PHE A 102 8.51 11.01 -13.55
C PHE A 102 7.55 12.16 -13.20
N LYS A 103 6.33 11.84 -12.79
CA LYS A 103 5.31 12.84 -12.42
C LYS A 103 5.74 13.68 -11.22
N LEU A 104 6.41 13.08 -10.27
CA LEU A 104 6.90 13.76 -9.07
C LEU A 104 8.28 14.42 -9.26
N GLY A 105 8.89 14.29 -10.45
CA GLY A 105 10.20 14.85 -10.74
C GLY A 105 11.33 14.20 -9.91
N LEU A 106 11.17 12.92 -9.56
CA LEU A 106 12.17 12.15 -8.82
C LEU A 106 13.13 11.48 -9.79
N SER A 107 14.43 11.70 -9.60
CA SER A 107 15.47 11.12 -10.46
C SER A 107 15.71 9.64 -10.21
N ASN A 108 15.42 9.18 -9.00
CA ASN A 108 15.59 7.78 -8.59
C ASN A 108 14.47 7.39 -7.64
N VAL A 109 13.75 6.32 -7.99
CA VAL A 109 12.69 5.75 -7.15
C VAL A 109 13.12 4.35 -6.75
N ARG A 110 13.18 4.11 -5.45
CA ARG A 110 13.44 2.80 -4.87
C ARG A 110 12.19 2.31 -4.17
N VAL A 111 11.88 1.05 -4.34
CA VAL A 111 10.75 0.43 -3.67
C VAL A 111 11.26 -0.14 -2.37
N LEU A 112 10.72 0.30 -1.27
CA LEU A 112 11.00 -0.22 0.07
C LEU A 112 10.09 -1.39 0.36
N GLN A 113 8.80 -1.21 0.10
CA GLN A 113 7.77 -2.23 0.27
C GLN A 113 6.76 -2.13 -0.87
N GLY A 114 6.25 -3.26 -1.31
CA GLY A 114 5.21 -3.32 -2.34
C GLY A 114 4.37 -4.56 -2.18
N ARG A 115 3.06 -4.38 -2.09
CA ARG A 115 2.10 -5.46 -1.87
C ARG A 115 0.74 -5.14 -2.47
N SER A 116 -0.01 -6.16 -2.79
CA SER A 116 -1.44 -6.05 -3.09
C SER A 116 -2.26 -6.58 -1.94
N PHE A 117 -3.40 -5.95 -1.72
CA PHE A 117 -4.40 -6.38 -0.76
C PHE A 117 -5.75 -6.57 -1.43
N LEU A 118 -6.46 -7.59 -0.98
CA LEU A 118 -7.88 -7.74 -1.20
C LEU A 118 -8.53 -7.86 0.18
N GLN A 119 -9.20 -6.81 0.59
CA GLN A 119 -9.94 -6.77 1.85
C GLN A 119 -11.36 -7.27 1.62
N PHE A 120 -11.89 -8.01 2.59
CA PHE A 120 -13.27 -8.44 2.56
C PHE A 120 -14.17 -7.41 3.25
N PRO A 121 -15.41 -7.22 2.77
CA PRO A 121 -16.36 -6.40 3.49
C PRO A 121 -16.60 -7.02 4.87
N VAL A 122 -16.45 -6.23 5.90
CA VAL A 122 -16.74 -6.62 7.28
C VAL A 122 -17.97 -5.86 7.71
N ASN A 123 -18.92 -6.60 8.27
CA ASN A 123 -20.11 -5.98 8.82
C ASN A 123 -19.73 -5.21 10.09
N THR A 124 -19.28 -3.98 9.88
CA THR A 124 -18.90 -3.09 10.97
C THR A 124 -19.98 -2.05 11.08
N ASP A 125 -20.46 -1.79 12.28
CA ASP A 125 -21.45 -0.76 12.58
C ASP A 125 -20.99 0.66 12.26
N GLY A 126 -20.31 0.85 11.12
CA GLY A 126 -19.74 2.12 10.66
C GLY A 126 -18.42 2.49 11.34
N THR A 127 -17.74 1.54 11.98
CA THR A 127 -16.43 1.79 12.59
C THR A 127 -15.35 1.90 11.51
N ILE A 128 -14.57 2.95 11.59
CA ILE A 128 -13.37 3.15 10.77
C ILE A 128 -12.22 2.35 11.39
N ASP A 129 -11.40 1.74 10.55
CA ASP A 129 -10.20 1.01 10.98
C ASP A 129 -9.22 1.93 11.71
N LEU A 130 -8.48 1.38 12.66
CA LEU A 130 -7.51 2.14 13.43
C LEU A 130 -6.45 2.77 12.51
N PRO A 131 -6.13 4.04 12.73
CA PRO A 131 -5.07 4.71 12.00
C PRO A 131 -3.73 4.02 12.19
N HIS A 132 -2.95 3.92 11.13
CA HIS A 132 -1.60 3.37 11.16
C HIS A 132 -0.67 4.14 10.22
N ILE A 133 0.60 3.86 10.31
CA ILE A 133 1.62 4.28 9.35
C ILE A 133 2.25 3.04 8.74
N ASP A 134 2.56 3.09 7.44
CA ASP A 134 3.06 1.91 6.72
C ASP A 134 4.48 1.52 7.10
N ILE A 135 5.33 2.50 7.41
CA ILE A 135 6.74 2.30 7.74
C ILE A 135 7.04 3.07 9.01
N LEU A 136 7.51 2.36 10.04
CA LEU A 136 8.02 2.97 11.27
C LEU A 136 9.42 3.55 11.04
N GLY A 137 9.82 4.50 11.88
CA GLY A 137 11.14 5.11 11.84
C GLY A 137 11.17 6.49 11.19
N LYS A 138 12.38 7.05 11.09
CA LYS A 138 12.63 8.43 10.64
C LYS A 138 12.83 8.58 9.13
N ALA A 139 12.51 7.54 8.36
CA ALA A 139 12.70 7.57 6.92
C ALA A 139 11.71 8.51 6.22
N GLU A 140 12.20 9.22 5.23
CA GLU A 140 11.32 9.93 4.28
C GLU A 140 10.94 8.97 3.15
N PHE A 141 9.64 8.69 3.01
CA PHE A 141 9.10 7.82 1.97
C PHE A 141 7.83 8.42 1.36
N ILE A 142 7.42 7.88 0.24
CA ILE A 142 6.15 8.18 -0.43
C ILE A 142 5.34 6.89 -0.47
N VAL A 143 4.11 6.96 0.00
CA VAL A 143 3.13 5.88 -0.18
C VAL A 143 2.39 6.15 -1.49
N ALA A 144 2.35 5.17 -2.36
CA ALA A 144 1.57 5.19 -3.59
C ALA A 144 0.50 4.10 -3.53
N LEU A 145 -0.74 4.49 -3.42
CA LEU A 145 -1.90 3.59 -3.50
C LEU A 145 -2.44 3.57 -4.93
N TYR A 146 -2.66 2.39 -5.47
CA TYR A 146 -3.32 2.19 -6.74
C TYR A 146 -4.56 1.30 -6.54
N TYR A 147 -5.71 1.86 -6.79
CA TYR A 147 -6.97 1.15 -6.73
C TYR A 147 -7.22 0.44 -8.06
N VAL A 148 -7.32 -0.89 -8.00
CA VAL A 148 -7.45 -1.74 -9.20
C VAL A 148 -8.90 -1.80 -9.69
N CYS A 149 -9.83 -1.59 -8.78
CA CYS A 149 -11.27 -1.58 -9.05
C CYS A 149 -11.97 -0.66 -8.04
N ASP A 150 -13.20 -0.32 -8.35
CA ASP A 150 -14.07 0.41 -7.44
C ASP A 150 -14.26 -0.38 -6.13
N SER A 151 -14.38 0.32 -5.03
CA SER A 151 -14.58 -0.23 -3.70
C SER A 151 -15.53 0.68 -2.92
N ASP A 152 -16.23 0.11 -1.97
CA ASP A 152 -17.09 0.83 -1.02
C ASP A 152 -16.34 1.28 0.26
N GLY A 153 -15.05 0.96 0.35
CA GLY A 153 -14.19 1.33 1.46
C GLY A 153 -13.27 2.49 1.13
N ASP A 154 -13.51 3.63 1.77
CA ASP A 154 -12.67 4.82 1.62
C ASP A 154 -11.30 4.64 2.27
N THR A 155 -10.27 5.23 1.66
CA THR A 155 -9.00 5.46 2.35
C THR A 155 -9.08 6.79 3.09
N VAL A 156 -8.99 6.73 4.42
CA VAL A 156 -9.09 7.90 5.30
C VAL A 156 -7.71 8.33 5.76
N ILE A 157 -7.37 9.59 5.55
CA ILE A 157 -6.10 10.20 5.94
C ILE A 157 -6.36 11.20 7.05
N TYR A 158 -5.59 11.12 8.12
CA TYR A 158 -5.71 11.97 9.30
C TYR A 158 -4.63 13.05 9.34
N ASN A 159 -4.91 14.12 10.09
CA ASN A 159 -3.94 15.20 10.31
C ASN A 159 -2.90 14.84 11.36
N GLU A 160 -3.28 13.96 12.29
CA GLU A 160 -2.49 13.63 13.47
C GLU A 160 -1.56 12.44 13.20
N THR A 161 -0.57 12.30 14.06
CA THR A 161 0.33 11.15 14.10
C THR A 161 -0.30 9.97 14.85
N LYS A 162 0.32 8.79 14.75
CA LYS A 162 -0.15 7.54 15.35
C LYS A 162 -0.41 7.62 16.86
N GLU A 163 0.35 8.44 17.59
CA GLU A 163 0.26 8.57 19.05
C GLU A 163 -0.84 9.52 19.53
N SER A 164 -1.57 10.13 18.63
CA SER A 164 -2.65 11.04 18.99
C SER A 164 -3.78 10.31 19.72
N LYS A 165 -4.36 10.99 20.71
CA LYS A 165 -5.55 10.49 21.42
C LYS A 165 -6.85 10.74 20.66
N THR A 166 -6.83 11.66 19.72
CA THR A 166 -7.96 12.04 18.88
C THR A 166 -7.47 12.24 17.47
N TYR A 167 -8.32 11.92 16.49
CA TYR A 167 -7.98 12.02 15.08
C TYR A 167 -9.00 12.90 14.36
N THR A 168 -8.51 13.78 13.50
CA THR A 168 -9.33 14.59 12.59
C THR A 168 -9.04 14.22 11.15
N ILE A 169 -10.09 13.95 10.38
CA ILE A 169 -9.96 13.56 8.98
C ILE A 169 -9.40 14.74 8.18
N ASN A 170 -8.26 14.52 7.54
CA ASN A 170 -7.69 15.42 6.56
C ASN A 170 -8.37 15.22 5.20
N LYS A 171 -8.44 13.96 4.76
CA LYS A 171 -9.01 13.60 3.48
C LYS A 171 -9.58 12.19 3.50
N SER A 172 -10.69 12.01 2.81
CA SER A 172 -11.21 10.69 2.43
C SER A 172 -11.13 10.55 0.92
N VAL A 173 -10.68 9.39 0.47
CA VAL A 173 -10.55 9.05 -0.95
C VAL A 173 -11.36 7.79 -1.22
N THR A 174 -12.41 7.92 -2.01
CA THR A 174 -13.21 6.79 -2.50
C THR A 174 -12.52 6.23 -3.75
N PRO A 175 -12.27 4.93 -3.79
CA PRO A 175 -11.65 4.27 -4.94
C PRO A 175 -12.51 4.30 -6.19
#